data_db657f45992d92a946be7ed0ed751d11
#
_entry.id   db657f45992d92a946be7ed0ed751d11
#
_cell.length_a   1.000
_cell.length_b   1.000
_cell.length_c   1.000
_cell.angle_alpha   90.00
_cell.angle_beta   90.00
_cell.angle_gamma   90.00
#
_symmetry.space_group_name_H-M   'P 1'
#
loop_
_entity.id
_entity.type
_entity.pdbx_description
1 polymer ?
#
loop_
_entity_poly.entity_id
_entity_poly.type
_entity_poly.pdbx_seq_one_letter_code
_entity_poly.pdbx_strand_id
1 'polypeptide(L)'
;MTKANKVLFITQEITPYVSESEMANIGRNLPQAIQEKGREIRTFMPKWGNINERRNQLHEVIRLSGMNLIIDDTDHPLIIKVASIQSARMQVYFIDNDDYFQNRMQTADENGVEYEDNDSRAVFYARGVLETVKKLRWCPDVIHCHGWMTALAPLYIKKAYKDEPSFRDAKVVFSVYEDDFKNTLSDDFAAKLMLKGISKKDLGDLKEPVDYAALCKLAVDYSDGVIQNSEKVDESIIEYARQSCLLYTSP
;
A
#
# COMPACT_ATOMS: atom_id res chain seq x y z
N MET A 1 23.15 4.61 -15.25
CA MET A 1 22.05 4.42 -14.28
C MET A 1 22.64 3.73 -13.06
N THR A 2 22.58 4.35 -11.90
CA THR A 2 22.94 3.72 -10.63
C THR A 2 21.97 2.58 -10.37
N LYS A 3 22.52 1.41 -10.05
CA LYS A 3 21.71 0.22 -9.79
C LYS A 3 20.94 0.40 -8.49
N ALA A 4 19.60 0.26 -8.50
CA ALA A 4 18.77 0.37 -7.30
C ALA A 4 19.27 -0.58 -6.20
N ASN A 5 19.46 -0.07 -4.99
CA ASN A 5 19.98 -0.83 -3.86
C ASN A 5 18.93 -1.08 -2.78
N LYS A 6 17.95 -0.19 -2.64
CA LYS A 6 16.94 -0.19 -1.59
C LYS A 6 15.56 -0.25 -2.21
N VAL A 7 14.78 -1.25 -1.82
CA VAL A 7 13.43 -1.47 -2.33
C VAL A 7 12.45 -1.51 -1.17
N LEU A 8 11.44 -0.64 -1.23
CA LEU A 8 10.30 -0.63 -0.33
C LEU A 8 9.16 -1.40 -0.98
N PHE A 9 8.64 -2.38 -0.27
CA PHE A 9 7.43 -3.12 -0.65
C PHE A 9 6.27 -2.69 0.24
N ILE A 10 5.23 -2.17 -0.37
CA ILE A 10 3.96 -1.83 0.28
C ILE A 10 2.92 -2.79 -0.29
N THR A 11 2.43 -3.72 0.52
CA THR A 11 1.49 -4.73 0.05
C THR A 11 0.33 -4.89 1.01
N GLN A 12 -0.80 -5.38 0.53
CA GLN A 12 -1.92 -5.69 1.41
C GLN A 12 -1.91 -7.13 1.93
N GLU A 13 -1.13 -8.02 1.31
CA GLU A 13 -1.10 -9.44 1.68
C GLU A 13 0.31 -10.03 1.64
N ILE A 14 0.66 -10.81 2.66
CA ILE A 14 1.91 -11.57 2.74
C ILE A 14 1.67 -12.90 3.43
N THR A 15 2.04 -14.03 2.82
CA THR A 15 2.12 -15.30 3.54
C THR A 15 3.31 -15.32 4.50
N PRO A 16 3.20 -15.89 5.69
CA PRO A 16 2.12 -16.73 6.23
C PRO A 16 1.09 -15.98 7.09
N TYR A 17 1.07 -14.66 7.05
CA TYR A 17 0.21 -13.85 7.93
C TYR A 17 -1.26 -13.86 7.49
N VAL A 18 -1.50 -14.03 6.21
CA VAL A 18 -2.83 -14.24 5.61
C VAL A 18 -2.87 -15.54 4.82
N SER A 19 -4.06 -15.96 4.42
CA SER A 19 -4.25 -17.13 3.55
C SER A 19 -3.50 -16.99 2.24
N GLU A 20 -3.16 -18.10 1.63
CA GLU A 20 -2.50 -18.12 0.33
C GLU A 20 -3.38 -17.45 -0.74
N SER A 21 -2.80 -16.53 -1.44
CA SER A 21 -3.32 -15.89 -2.64
C SER A 21 -2.13 -15.60 -3.57
N GLU A 22 -2.40 -15.26 -4.82
CA GLU A 22 -1.34 -14.82 -5.74
C GLU A 22 -0.57 -13.63 -5.17
N MET A 23 -1.29 -12.61 -4.68
CA MET A 23 -0.69 -11.42 -4.07
C MET A 23 0.12 -11.77 -2.80
N ALA A 24 -0.43 -12.59 -1.92
CA ALA A 24 0.23 -12.97 -0.67
C ALA A 24 1.53 -13.75 -0.93
N ASN A 25 1.53 -14.62 -1.93
CA ASN A 25 2.71 -15.38 -2.33
C ASN A 25 3.77 -14.49 -2.99
N ILE A 26 3.36 -13.57 -3.87
CA ILE A 26 4.27 -12.58 -4.47
C ILE A 26 4.79 -11.64 -3.38
N GLY A 27 3.93 -11.18 -2.47
CA GLY A 27 4.29 -10.30 -1.34
C GLY A 27 5.36 -10.88 -0.43
N ARG A 28 5.46 -12.22 -0.36
CA ARG A 28 6.53 -12.92 0.33
C ARG A 28 7.74 -13.20 -0.55
N ASN A 29 7.53 -13.80 -1.71
CA ASN A 29 8.62 -14.40 -2.50
C ASN A 29 9.43 -13.34 -3.24
N LEU A 30 8.80 -12.29 -3.75
CA LEU A 30 9.49 -11.23 -4.50
C LEU A 30 10.47 -10.43 -3.61
N PRO A 31 10.08 -9.93 -2.42
CA PRO A 31 11.03 -9.27 -1.52
C PRO A 31 12.19 -10.18 -1.13
N GLN A 32 11.93 -11.46 -0.83
CA GLN A 32 12.96 -12.44 -0.52
C GLN A 32 13.96 -12.57 -1.67
N ALA A 33 13.49 -12.76 -2.90
CA ALA A 33 14.35 -12.90 -4.07
C ALA A 33 15.19 -11.64 -4.35
N ILE A 34 14.63 -10.46 -4.09
CA ILE A 34 15.34 -9.19 -4.22
C ILE A 34 16.43 -9.07 -3.14
N GLN A 35 16.12 -9.46 -1.91
CA GLN A 35 17.09 -9.49 -0.81
C GLN A 35 18.23 -10.48 -1.09
N GLU A 36 17.93 -11.67 -1.59
CA GLU A 36 18.92 -12.69 -1.97
C GLU A 36 19.87 -12.21 -3.09
N LYS A 37 19.42 -11.27 -3.92
CA LYS A 37 20.27 -10.57 -4.89
C LYS A 37 21.11 -9.44 -4.28
N GLY A 38 21.17 -9.35 -2.96
CA GLY A 38 22.01 -8.38 -2.23
C GLY A 38 21.40 -6.98 -2.17
N ARG A 39 20.07 -6.84 -2.28
CA ARG A 39 19.38 -5.57 -2.11
C ARG A 39 18.85 -5.43 -0.69
N GLU A 40 18.86 -4.22 -0.17
CA GLU A 40 18.20 -3.91 1.10
C GLU A 40 16.71 -3.75 0.85
N ILE A 41 15.89 -4.41 1.66
CA ILE A 41 14.44 -4.34 1.54
C ILE A 41 13.79 -3.85 2.83
N ARG A 42 12.63 -3.22 2.69
CA ARG A 42 11.65 -2.98 3.75
C ARG A 42 10.30 -3.41 3.23
N THR A 43 9.52 -4.12 4.05
CA THR A 43 8.24 -4.70 3.64
C THR A 43 7.17 -4.34 4.65
N PHE A 44 6.04 -3.82 4.16
CA PHE A 44 4.91 -3.37 4.96
C PHE A 44 3.62 -4.07 4.53
N MET A 45 2.76 -4.34 5.50
CA MET A 45 1.38 -4.75 5.27
C MET A 45 0.45 -4.20 6.37
N PRO A 46 -0.89 -4.13 6.14
CA PRO A 46 -1.82 -3.80 7.21
C PRO A 46 -1.85 -4.92 8.26
N LYS A 47 -2.03 -4.54 9.50
CA LYS A 47 -2.26 -5.52 10.58
C LYS A 47 -3.74 -5.93 10.58
N TRP A 48 -4.13 -6.77 9.63
CA TRP A 48 -5.48 -7.30 9.59
C TRP A 48 -5.87 -7.96 10.92
N GLY A 49 -7.12 -7.75 11.37
CA GLY A 49 -7.56 -8.20 12.69
C GLY A 49 -7.60 -9.72 12.88
N ASN A 50 -7.64 -10.48 11.78
CA ASN A 50 -7.54 -11.94 11.78
C ASN A 50 -6.09 -12.47 11.89
N ILE A 51 -5.08 -11.60 11.89
CA ILE A 51 -3.69 -12.01 12.10
C ILE A 51 -3.49 -12.32 13.59
N ASN A 52 -3.14 -13.56 13.90
CA ASN A 52 -2.83 -13.98 15.25
C ASN A 52 -1.43 -13.47 15.65
N GLU A 53 -1.40 -12.43 16.49
CA GLU A 53 -0.16 -11.76 16.89
C GLU A 53 0.77 -12.69 17.69
N ARG A 54 0.21 -13.47 18.60
CA ARG A 54 0.99 -14.38 19.44
C ARG A 54 1.63 -15.50 18.62
N ARG A 55 0.87 -16.12 17.73
CA ARG A 55 1.36 -17.21 16.86
C ARG A 55 2.45 -16.71 15.92
N ASN A 56 2.30 -15.51 15.40
CA ASN A 56 3.21 -14.90 14.44
C ASN A 56 4.30 -14.05 15.10
N GLN A 57 4.32 -13.99 16.44
CA GLN A 57 5.32 -13.23 17.22
C GLN A 57 5.43 -11.76 16.81
N LEU A 58 4.29 -11.10 16.62
CA LEU A 58 4.27 -9.66 16.37
C LEU A 58 4.66 -8.90 17.64
N HIS A 59 5.54 -7.93 17.49
CA HIS A 59 5.98 -7.04 18.57
C HIS A 59 5.78 -5.58 18.18
N GLU A 60 5.23 -4.79 19.08
CA GLU A 60 5.12 -3.36 18.88
C GLU A 60 6.49 -2.68 18.90
N VAL A 61 6.73 -1.79 17.97
CA VAL A 61 7.92 -0.94 17.92
C VAL A 61 7.56 0.42 18.49
N ILE A 62 7.64 0.57 19.80
CA ILE A 62 7.19 1.75 20.55
C ILE A 62 7.80 3.05 20.02
N ARG A 63 9.09 3.04 19.65
CA ARG A 63 9.77 4.22 19.10
C ARG A 63 9.21 4.71 17.76
N LEU A 64 8.50 3.86 17.02
CA LEU A 64 7.87 4.18 15.75
C LEU A 64 6.37 4.47 15.92
N SER A 65 5.77 3.96 16.97
CA SER A 65 4.35 4.13 17.31
C SER A 65 4.03 5.50 17.91
N GLY A 66 2.75 5.80 18.06
CA GLY A 66 2.23 6.95 18.81
C GLY A 66 2.06 8.24 18.02
N MET A 67 2.34 8.24 16.72
CA MET A 67 1.99 9.36 15.84
C MET A 67 0.48 9.32 15.55
N ASN A 68 -0.21 10.45 15.69
CA ASN A 68 -1.61 10.56 15.26
C ASN A 68 -1.70 10.92 13.78
N LEU A 69 -2.49 10.16 13.04
CA LEU A 69 -2.89 10.49 11.68
C LEU A 69 -4.33 11.01 11.69
N ILE A 70 -4.51 12.23 11.23
CA ILE A 70 -5.84 12.83 11.12
C ILE A 70 -6.45 12.37 9.81
N ILE A 71 -7.60 11.71 9.90
CA ILE A 71 -8.41 11.29 8.75
C ILE A 71 -9.84 11.69 9.07
N ASP A 72 -10.46 12.43 8.16
CA ASP A 72 -11.84 12.89 8.32
C ASP A 72 -12.07 13.60 9.68
N ASP A 73 -11.20 14.56 10.01
CA ASP A 73 -11.20 15.36 11.24
C ASP A 73 -11.09 14.57 12.56
N THR A 74 -10.75 13.29 12.48
CA THR A 74 -10.52 12.43 13.66
C THR A 74 -9.09 11.95 13.76
N ASP A 75 -8.60 11.86 15.01
CA ASP A 75 -7.25 11.38 15.32
C ASP A 75 -7.22 9.86 15.39
N HIS A 76 -6.29 9.26 14.66
CA HIS A 76 -6.06 7.82 14.67
C HIS A 76 -4.61 7.53 15.04
N PRO A 77 -4.34 6.95 16.21
CA PRO A 77 -2.98 6.59 16.62
C PRO A 77 -2.38 5.55 15.69
N LEU A 78 -1.19 5.83 15.17
CA LEU A 78 -0.42 4.90 14.36
C LEU A 78 0.36 3.95 15.29
N ILE A 79 0.07 2.67 15.21
CA ILE A 79 0.77 1.60 15.91
C ILE A 79 1.58 0.82 14.89
N ILE A 80 2.86 0.60 15.17
CA ILE A 80 3.76 -0.16 14.30
C ILE A 80 4.15 -1.43 15.01
N LYS A 81 3.87 -2.57 14.38
CA LYS A 81 4.32 -3.88 14.84
C LYS A 81 5.28 -4.49 13.82
N VAL A 82 6.14 -5.41 14.28
CA VAL A 82 7.05 -6.15 13.40
C VAL A 82 6.99 -7.63 13.72
N ALA A 83 7.20 -8.44 12.71
CA ALA A 83 7.45 -9.86 12.83
C ALA A 83 8.50 -10.29 11.80
N SER A 84 9.09 -11.47 12.01
CA SER A 84 10.10 -12.04 11.11
C SER A 84 9.62 -13.33 10.48
N ILE A 85 9.77 -13.45 9.17
CA ILE A 85 9.65 -14.70 8.45
C ILE A 85 11.03 -15.35 8.48
N GLN A 86 11.26 -16.25 9.45
CA GLN A 86 12.58 -16.84 9.73
C GLN A 86 13.19 -17.53 8.50
N SER A 87 12.39 -18.32 7.78
CA SER A 87 12.82 -19.05 6.58
C SER A 87 13.26 -18.12 5.43
N ALA A 88 12.72 -16.91 5.37
CA ALA A 88 13.07 -15.90 4.37
C ALA A 88 14.09 -14.88 4.89
N ARG A 89 14.45 -14.92 6.17
CA ARG A 89 15.28 -13.89 6.85
C ARG A 89 14.76 -12.47 6.59
N MET A 90 13.45 -12.31 6.58
CA MET A 90 12.77 -11.09 6.20
C MET A 90 11.93 -10.57 7.35
N GLN A 91 12.03 -9.26 7.63
CA GLN A 91 11.13 -8.58 8.56
C GLN A 91 9.95 -7.97 7.80
N VAL A 92 8.79 -8.00 8.44
CA VAL A 92 7.58 -7.34 7.96
C VAL A 92 7.12 -6.35 9.01
N TYR A 93 6.88 -5.11 8.58
CA TYR A 93 6.27 -4.05 9.38
C TYR A 93 4.76 -4.06 9.16
N PHE A 94 4.01 -3.98 10.24
CA PHE A 94 2.55 -3.94 10.24
C PHE A 94 2.07 -2.56 10.64
N ILE A 95 1.23 -1.98 9.82
CA ILE A 95 0.51 -0.75 10.13
C ILE A 95 -0.76 -1.13 10.86
N ASP A 96 -0.92 -0.66 12.09
CA ASP A 96 -2.01 -1.02 12.98
C ASP A 96 -2.69 0.21 13.58
N ASN A 97 -3.97 0.04 13.88
CA ASN A 97 -4.81 1.00 14.59
C ASN A 97 -6.05 0.27 15.09
N ASP A 98 -6.48 0.55 16.30
CA ASP A 98 -7.61 -0.15 16.92
C ASP A 98 -8.93 0.09 16.17
N ASP A 99 -9.18 1.29 15.68
CA ASP A 99 -10.42 1.63 14.99
C ASP A 99 -10.55 0.92 13.63
N TYR A 100 -9.44 0.84 12.88
CA TYR A 100 -9.43 0.37 11.50
C TYR A 100 -9.14 -1.12 11.34
N PHE A 101 -8.41 -1.74 12.26
CA PHE A 101 -7.92 -3.10 12.06
C PHE A 101 -8.29 -4.09 13.17
N GLN A 102 -8.56 -3.63 14.40
CA GLN A 102 -8.89 -4.54 15.48
C GLN A 102 -10.21 -5.27 15.21
N ASN A 103 -10.20 -6.59 15.37
CA ASN A 103 -11.37 -7.47 15.18
C ASN A 103 -12.01 -7.38 13.78
N ARG A 104 -11.28 -6.93 12.80
CA ARG A 104 -11.73 -6.87 11.40
C ARG A 104 -10.88 -7.76 10.52
N MET A 105 -11.52 -8.41 9.55
CA MET A 105 -10.81 -9.15 8.51
C MET A 105 -10.14 -8.16 7.52
N GLN A 106 -9.73 -8.63 6.36
CA GLN A 106 -9.07 -7.79 5.36
C GLN A 106 -9.99 -6.67 4.86
N THR A 107 -10.59 -6.80 3.71
CA THR A 107 -11.45 -5.77 3.09
C THR A 107 -12.93 -6.06 3.21
N ALA A 108 -13.28 -7.27 3.65
CA ALA A 108 -14.64 -7.73 3.85
C ALA A 108 -14.73 -8.60 5.12
N ASP A 109 -15.93 -8.74 5.66
CA ASP A 109 -16.21 -9.61 6.79
C ASP A 109 -16.27 -11.10 6.38
N GLU A 110 -16.59 -11.98 7.33
CA GLU A 110 -16.69 -13.43 7.12
C GLU A 110 -17.80 -13.82 6.13
N ASN A 111 -18.77 -12.95 5.88
CA ASN A 111 -19.85 -13.14 4.93
C ASN A 111 -19.53 -12.54 3.54
N GLY A 112 -18.36 -11.96 3.38
CA GLY A 112 -17.94 -11.28 2.16
C GLY A 112 -18.53 -9.88 1.98
N VAL A 113 -19.07 -9.27 3.04
CA VAL A 113 -19.58 -7.89 3.03
C VAL A 113 -18.40 -6.93 3.24
N GLU A 114 -18.18 -6.07 2.27
CA GLU A 114 -17.10 -5.07 2.31
C GLU A 114 -17.35 -4.04 3.42
N TYR A 115 -16.27 -3.65 4.10
CA TYR A 115 -16.37 -2.62 5.14
C TYR A 115 -16.56 -1.24 4.50
N GLU A 116 -17.51 -0.47 5.03
CA GLU A 116 -17.88 0.86 4.52
C GLU A 116 -16.73 1.87 4.62
N ASP A 117 -15.83 1.69 5.60
CA ASP A 117 -14.68 2.56 5.84
C ASP A 117 -13.37 2.08 5.19
N ASN A 118 -13.44 1.20 4.21
CA ASN A 118 -12.26 0.70 3.50
C ASN A 118 -11.44 1.81 2.84
N ASP A 119 -12.08 2.90 2.44
CA ASP A 119 -11.42 4.11 1.92
C ASP A 119 -10.54 4.79 2.98
N SER A 120 -11.08 5.02 4.17
CA SER A 120 -10.32 5.59 5.30
C SER A 120 -9.20 4.66 5.75
N ARG A 121 -9.42 3.34 5.72
CA ARG A 121 -8.42 2.31 6.01
C ARG A 121 -7.27 2.36 4.99
N ALA A 122 -7.58 2.54 3.71
CA ALA A 122 -6.58 2.69 2.66
C ALA A 122 -5.75 3.98 2.82
N VAL A 123 -6.41 5.10 3.14
CA VAL A 123 -5.74 6.37 3.45
C VAL A 123 -4.80 6.21 4.64
N PHE A 124 -5.30 5.62 5.73
CA PHE A 124 -4.51 5.38 6.94
C PHE A 124 -3.30 4.49 6.66
N TYR A 125 -3.50 3.40 5.91
CA TYR A 125 -2.43 2.48 5.57
C TYR A 125 -1.32 3.16 4.76
N ALA A 126 -1.67 3.82 3.67
CA ALA A 126 -0.70 4.50 2.82
C ALA A 126 0.09 5.57 3.59
N ARG A 127 -0.58 6.42 4.35
CA ARG A 127 0.06 7.45 5.16
C ARG A 127 0.90 6.85 6.28
N GLY A 128 0.40 5.82 6.94
CA GLY A 128 1.12 5.12 8.01
C GLY A 128 2.45 4.53 7.54
N VAL A 129 2.48 3.92 6.37
CA VAL A 129 3.74 3.42 5.76
C VAL A 129 4.71 4.58 5.51
N LEU A 130 4.26 5.65 4.84
CA LEU A 130 5.13 6.75 4.46
C LEU A 130 5.69 7.50 5.68
N GLU A 131 4.88 7.77 6.69
CA GLU A 131 5.35 8.38 7.94
C GLU A 131 6.33 7.48 8.70
N THR A 132 6.12 6.17 8.66
CA THR A 132 7.06 5.22 9.28
C THR A 132 8.41 5.20 8.55
N VAL A 133 8.42 5.13 7.24
CA VAL A 133 9.65 5.17 6.42
C VAL A 133 10.41 6.48 6.63
N LYS A 134 9.69 7.61 6.67
CA LYS A 134 10.25 8.93 6.99
C LYS A 134 10.90 8.94 8.38
N LYS A 135 10.23 8.40 9.39
CA LYS A 135 10.76 8.30 10.77
C LYS A 135 11.98 7.39 10.85
N LEU A 136 12.04 6.35 10.03
CA LEU A 136 13.21 5.49 9.89
C LEU A 136 14.40 6.18 9.20
N ARG A 137 14.19 7.34 8.56
CA ARG A 137 15.19 8.05 7.76
C ARG A 137 15.82 7.15 6.69
N TRP A 138 15.00 6.31 6.10
CA TRP A 138 15.42 5.35 5.08
C TRP A 138 14.90 5.81 3.71
N CYS A 139 15.81 5.83 2.72
CA CYS A 139 15.51 6.37 1.38
C CYS A 139 15.50 5.23 0.37
N PRO A 140 14.33 4.68 0.00
CA PRO A 140 14.24 3.66 -1.04
C PRO A 140 14.54 4.26 -2.43
N ASP A 141 15.20 3.48 -3.28
CA ASP A 141 15.37 3.80 -4.70
C ASP A 141 14.12 3.45 -5.51
N VAL A 142 13.43 2.36 -5.09
CA VAL A 142 12.18 1.87 -5.70
C VAL A 142 11.15 1.61 -4.60
N ILE A 143 9.93 2.03 -4.86
CA ILE A 143 8.76 1.75 -4.03
C ILE A 143 7.79 0.94 -4.86
N HIS A 144 7.52 -0.28 -4.44
CA HIS A 144 6.64 -1.21 -5.14
C HIS A 144 5.35 -1.42 -4.34
N CYS A 145 4.24 -0.98 -4.92
CA CYS A 145 2.91 -1.04 -4.33
C CYS A 145 2.12 -2.20 -4.92
N HIS A 146 1.52 -3.02 -4.06
CA HIS A 146 0.78 -4.23 -4.45
C HIS A 146 -0.65 -4.20 -3.94
N GLY A 147 -1.60 -4.21 -4.86
CA GLY A 147 -3.04 -4.23 -4.57
C GLY A 147 -3.65 -2.85 -4.33
N TRP A 148 -4.98 -2.79 -4.37
CA TRP A 148 -5.72 -1.54 -4.35
C TRP A 148 -5.62 -0.76 -3.03
N MET A 149 -5.44 -1.45 -1.89
CA MET A 149 -5.23 -0.79 -0.59
C MET A 149 -3.95 0.06 -0.56
N THR A 150 -3.05 -0.13 -1.52
CA THR A 150 -1.81 0.62 -1.66
C THR A 150 -1.89 1.70 -2.74
N ALA A 151 -3.01 1.80 -3.44
CA ALA A 151 -3.18 2.63 -4.63
C ALA A 151 -3.01 4.14 -4.37
N LEU A 152 -3.16 4.58 -3.12
CA LEU A 152 -2.98 6.00 -2.74
C LEU A 152 -1.52 6.37 -2.48
N ALA A 153 -0.65 5.40 -2.23
CA ALA A 153 0.76 5.67 -1.95
C ALA A 153 1.48 6.40 -3.11
N PRO A 154 1.28 6.05 -4.39
CA PRO A 154 1.87 6.79 -5.51
C PRO A 154 1.52 8.28 -5.51
N LEU A 155 0.23 8.63 -5.35
CA LEU A 155 -0.22 10.01 -5.27
C LEU A 155 0.49 10.76 -4.13
N TYR A 156 0.48 10.19 -2.93
CA TYR A 156 1.11 10.82 -1.76
C TYR A 156 2.61 11.01 -1.96
N ILE A 157 3.33 10.02 -2.47
CA ILE A 157 4.76 10.10 -2.73
C ILE A 157 5.08 11.24 -3.70
N LYS A 158 4.34 11.34 -4.81
CA LYS A 158 4.61 12.29 -5.88
C LYS A 158 4.10 13.70 -5.58
N LYS A 159 3.19 13.88 -4.63
CA LYS A 159 2.58 15.18 -4.31
C LYS A 159 2.82 15.62 -2.87
N ALA A 160 2.25 14.94 -1.89
CA ALA A 160 2.36 15.34 -0.48
C ALA A 160 3.79 15.21 0.07
N TYR A 161 4.52 14.20 -0.35
CA TYR A 161 5.88 13.89 0.11
C TYR A 161 6.97 14.18 -0.94
N LYS A 162 6.66 14.94 -2.00
CA LYS A 162 7.58 15.19 -3.13
C LYS A 162 8.92 15.79 -2.72
N ASP A 163 8.94 16.60 -1.67
CA ASP A 163 10.13 17.28 -1.17
C ASP A 163 10.82 16.52 -0.01
N GLU A 164 10.22 15.41 0.44
CA GLU A 164 10.80 14.59 1.49
C GLU A 164 12.03 13.82 1.00
N PRO A 165 13.18 13.96 1.68
CA PRO A 165 14.41 13.28 1.27
C PRO A 165 14.26 11.77 1.10
N SER A 166 13.36 11.15 1.87
CA SER A 166 13.11 9.71 1.78
C SER A 166 12.44 9.28 0.47
N PHE A 167 11.72 10.17 -0.22
CA PHE A 167 10.85 9.76 -1.34
C PHE A 167 11.13 10.51 -2.65
N ARG A 168 11.69 11.71 -2.60
CA ARG A 168 11.81 12.61 -3.76
C ARG A 168 12.47 12.00 -4.99
N ASP A 169 13.41 11.08 -4.79
CA ASP A 169 14.18 10.44 -5.88
C ASP A 169 13.69 9.01 -6.18
N ALA A 170 12.71 8.51 -5.44
CA ALA A 170 12.22 7.15 -5.57
C ALA A 170 11.39 6.95 -6.84
N LYS A 171 11.59 5.81 -7.49
CA LYS A 171 10.71 5.31 -8.54
C LYS A 171 9.58 4.50 -7.95
N VAL A 172 8.37 4.71 -8.43
CA VAL A 172 7.16 4.06 -7.94
C VAL A 172 6.66 3.06 -8.98
N VAL A 173 6.45 1.83 -8.55
CA VAL A 173 5.86 0.75 -9.35
C VAL A 173 4.55 0.34 -8.71
N PHE A 174 3.49 0.22 -9.50
CA PHE A 174 2.20 -0.25 -9.06
C PHE A 174 1.85 -1.58 -9.71
N SER A 175 1.58 -2.59 -8.90
CA SER A 175 1.14 -3.91 -9.34
C SER A 175 -0.36 -4.06 -9.19
N VAL A 176 -1.03 -4.39 -10.30
CA VAL A 176 -2.47 -4.61 -10.38
C VAL A 176 -2.75 -6.11 -10.31
N TYR A 177 -3.74 -6.47 -9.52
CA TYR A 177 -4.20 -7.85 -9.28
C TYR A 177 -5.69 -8.00 -9.57
N GLU A 178 -6.16 -9.23 -9.58
CA GLU A 178 -7.60 -9.55 -9.49
C GLU A 178 -8.04 -9.43 -8.02
N ASP A 179 -8.09 -8.20 -7.51
CA ASP A 179 -8.39 -7.87 -6.12
C ASP A 179 -9.49 -6.80 -6.00
N ASP A 180 -10.33 -6.69 -7.01
CA ASP A 180 -11.35 -5.65 -7.14
C ASP A 180 -12.35 -5.67 -5.99
N PHE A 181 -12.68 -4.48 -5.48
CA PHE A 181 -13.84 -4.28 -4.63
C PHE A 181 -15.09 -4.00 -5.49
N LYS A 182 -16.25 -4.41 -4.98
CA LYS A 182 -17.52 -4.37 -5.72
C LYS A 182 -18.32 -3.10 -5.49
N ASN A 183 -18.25 -2.57 -4.28
CA ASN A 183 -18.92 -1.33 -3.91
C ASN A 183 -18.07 -0.14 -4.35
N THR A 184 -18.69 1.04 -4.36
CA THR A 184 -17.94 2.29 -4.51
C THR A 184 -17.40 2.76 -3.16
N LEU A 185 -16.34 3.57 -3.18
CA LEU A 185 -15.85 4.26 -2.00
C LEU A 185 -16.81 5.38 -1.60
N SER A 186 -16.64 5.93 -0.40
CA SER A 186 -17.55 6.96 0.12
C SER A 186 -17.63 8.21 -0.78
N ASP A 187 -18.75 8.91 -0.72
CA ASP A 187 -19.00 10.12 -1.53
C ASP A 187 -18.06 11.30 -1.18
N ASP A 188 -17.40 11.24 -0.02
CA ASP A 188 -16.43 12.23 0.45
C ASP A 188 -14.97 11.77 0.29
N PHE A 189 -14.74 10.69 -0.47
CA PHE A 189 -13.41 10.10 -0.60
C PHE A 189 -12.35 11.09 -1.11
N ALA A 190 -12.68 11.91 -2.09
CA ALA A 190 -11.76 12.93 -2.61
C ALA A 190 -11.33 13.92 -1.52
N ALA A 191 -12.22 14.28 -0.59
CA ALA A 191 -11.89 15.12 0.55
C ALA A 191 -10.92 14.43 1.51
N LYS A 192 -11.08 13.12 1.75
CA LYS A 192 -10.19 12.31 2.60
C LYS A 192 -8.77 12.20 2.06
N LEU A 193 -8.59 12.31 0.73
CA LEU A 193 -7.26 12.28 0.09
C LEU A 193 -6.45 13.55 0.32
N MET A 194 -7.10 14.65 0.71
CA MET A 194 -6.44 15.96 0.73
C MET A 194 -5.41 16.03 1.86
N LEU A 195 -4.17 16.28 1.46
CA LEU A 195 -3.03 16.60 2.31
C LEU A 195 -2.34 17.85 1.78
N LYS A 196 -1.50 18.46 2.62
CA LYS A 196 -0.63 19.55 2.17
C LYS A 196 0.20 19.09 0.95
N GLY A 197 0.09 19.81 -0.15
CA GLY A 197 0.77 19.47 -1.40
C GLY A 197 -0.11 18.75 -2.43
N ILE A 198 -1.33 18.36 -2.06
CA ILE A 198 -2.34 17.80 -2.97
C ILE A 198 -3.41 18.84 -3.23
N SER A 199 -3.75 19.05 -4.48
CA SER A 199 -4.86 19.91 -4.93
C SER A 199 -5.92 19.08 -5.64
N LYS A 200 -7.13 19.65 -5.82
CA LYS A 200 -8.18 19.00 -6.61
C LYS A 200 -7.74 18.63 -8.03
N LYS A 201 -6.84 19.43 -8.61
CA LYS A 201 -6.25 19.18 -9.92
C LYS A 201 -5.44 17.87 -9.97
N ASP A 202 -4.83 17.50 -8.84
CA ASP A 202 -4.01 16.29 -8.74
C ASP A 202 -4.85 15.02 -8.71
N LEU A 203 -6.15 15.12 -8.47
CA LEU A 203 -7.07 14.01 -8.54
C LEU A 203 -7.56 13.72 -9.97
N GLY A 204 -7.19 14.57 -10.95
CA GLY A 204 -7.53 14.40 -12.35
C GLY A 204 -9.04 14.31 -12.57
N ASP A 205 -9.44 13.31 -13.36
CA ASP A 205 -10.83 13.01 -13.65
C ASP A 205 -11.49 12.04 -12.66
N LEU A 206 -10.94 11.94 -11.42
CA LEU A 206 -11.52 11.10 -10.37
C LEU A 206 -12.96 11.56 -10.08
N LYS A 207 -13.92 10.82 -10.58
CA LYS A 207 -15.36 11.10 -10.37
C LYS A 207 -15.88 10.29 -9.22
N GLU A 208 -16.60 10.92 -8.34
CA GLU A 208 -17.34 10.25 -7.28
C GLU A 208 -18.72 9.79 -7.78
N PRO A 209 -19.20 8.63 -7.32
CA PRO A 209 -18.56 7.69 -6.41
C PRO A 209 -17.39 6.94 -7.08
N VAL A 210 -16.28 6.78 -6.35
CA VAL A 210 -15.05 6.18 -6.87
C VAL A 210 -15.13 4.67 -6.86
N ASP A 211 -15.01 4.07 -8.03
CA ASP A 211 -14.91 2.62 -8.20
C ASP A 211 -13.45 2.12 -8.21
N TYR A 212 -13.29 0.82 -8.27
CA TYR A 212 -11.99 0.16 -8.30
C TYR A 212 -11.12 0.64 -9.48
N ALA A 213 -11.70 0.72 -10.67
CA ALA A 213 -10.95 1.11 -11.86
C ALA A 213 -10.48 2.58 -11.77
N ALA A 214 -11.30 3.48 -11.27
CA ALA A 214 -10.94 4.89 -11.07
C ALA A 214 -9.80 5.03 -10.06
N LEU A 215 -9.85 4.28 -8.95
CA LEU A 215 -8.79 4.27 -7.94
C LEU A 215 -7.47 3.75 -8.52
N CYS A 216 -7.50 2.64 -9.27
CA CYS A 216 -6.30 2.09 -9.89
C CYS A 216 -5.71 3.01 -10.96
N LYS A 217 -6.54 3.70 -11.75
CA LYS A 217 -6.09 4.69 -12.74
C LYS A 217 -5.40 5.88 -12.06
N LEU A 218 -5.90 6.33 -10.92
CA LEU A 218 -5.21 7.34 -10.11
C LEU A 218 -3.81 6.86 -9.67
N ALA A 219 -3.69 5.61 -9.24
CA ALA A 219 -2.38 5.03 -8.91
C ALA A 219 -1.44 4.97 -10.12
N VAL A 220 -1.97 4.61 -11.29
CA VAL A 220 -1.21 4.60 -12.56
C VAL A 220 -0.66 5.99 -12.88
N ASP A 221 -1.45 7.05 -12.75
CA ASP A 221 -1.04 8.43 -13.03
C ASP A 221 0.20 8.88 -12.25
N TYR A 222 0.39 8.35 -11.05
CA TYR A 222 1.49 8.71 -10.17
C TYR A 222 2.57 7.63 -10.06
N SER A 223 2.53 6.60 -10.89
CA SER A 223 3.54 5.55 -10.95
C SER A 223 4.52 5.77 -12.09
N ASP A 224 5.77 5.31 -11.91
CA ASP A 224 6.79 5.27 -12.96
C ASP A 224 6.71 3.98 -13.78
N GLY A 225 6.03 2.96 -13.27
CA GLY A 225 5.80 1.69 -13.96
C GLY A 225 4.60 0.94 -13.38
N VAL A 226 4.00 0.10 -14.20
CA VAL A 226 2.85 -0.75 -13.85
C VAL A 226 3.15 -2.19 -14.22
N ILE A 227 2.81 -3.12 -13.32
CA ILE A 227 2.91 -4.55 -13.54
C ILE A 227 1.51 -5.16 -13.43
N GLN A 228 1.09 -5.87 -14.46
CA GLN A 228 -0.08 -6.73 -14.39
C GLN A 228 0.35 -8.06 -13.77
N ASN A 229 -0.14 -8.38 -12.58
CA ASN A 229 0.24 -9.61 -11.89
C ASN A 229 -0.81 -10.72 -11.97
N SER A 230 -2.05 -10.40 -12.35
CA SER A 230 -3.11 -11.40 -12.54
C SER A 230 -3.58 -11.41 -13.98
N GLU A 231 -3.98 -12.58 -14.45
CA GLU A 231 -4.51 -12.73 -15.83
C GLU A 231 -5.84 -11.95 -16.00
N LYS A 232 -6.70 -11.98 -14.98
CA LYS A 232 -8.01 -11.34 -15.00
C LYS A 232 -7.98 -10.00 -14.26
N VAL A 233 -7.40 -9.02 -14.89
CA VAL A 233 -7.43 -7.61 -14.43
C VAL A 233 -8.40 -6.85 -15.32
N ASP A 234 -9.09 -5.84 -14.76
CA ASP A 234 -9.95 -4.95 -15.54
C ASP A 234 -9.20 -4.37 -16.73
N GLU A 235 -9.66 -4.70 -17.93
CA GLU A 235 -9.01 -4.30 -19.19
C GLU A 235 -8.87 -2.78 -19.31
N SER A 236 -9.83 -2.02 -18.76
CA SER A 236 -9.78 -0.56 -18.82
C SER A 236 -8.59 0.03 -18.06
N ILE A 237 -8.11 -0.65 -17.01
CA ILE A 237 -6.91 -0.24 -16.25
C ILE A 237 -5.66 -0.52 -17.08
N ILE A 238 -5.63 -1.68 -17.72
CA ILE A 238 -4.49 -2.11 -18.53
C ILE A 238 -4.34 -1.23 -19.78
N GLU A 239 -5.43 -0.94 -20.48
CA GLU A 239 -5.43 0.00 -21.61
C GLU A 239 -4.97 1.39 -21.18
N TYR A 240 -5.46 1.88 -20.04
CA TYR A 240 -5.06 3.16 -19.50
C TYR A 240 -3.56 3.21 -19.18
N ALA A 241 -3.02 2.17 -18.56
CA ALA A 241 -1.59 2.07 -18.26
C ALA A 241 -0.73 2.06 -19.53
N ARG A 242 -1.15 1.33 -20.58
CA ARG A 242 -0.45 1.32 -21.88
C ARG A 242 -0.44 2.68 -22.55
N GLN A 243 -1.53 3.45 -22.44
CA GLN A 243 -1.64 4.79 -23.05
C GLN A 243 -0.85 5.86 -22.26
N SER A 244 -0.59 5.64 -20.98
CA SER A 244 0.09 6.60 -20.10
C SER A 244 1.61 6.70 -20.29
N CYS A 245 2.19 6.08 -21.33
CA CYS A 245 3.62 6.09 -21.65
C CYS A 245 4.53 5.58 -20.51
N LEU A 246 4.00 4.77 -19.61
CA LEU A 246 4.72 4.18 -18.50
C LEU A 246 5.46 2.90 -18.91
N LEU A 247 6.42 2.49 -18.09
CA LEU A 247 6.96 1.14 -18.17
C LEU A 247 5.85 0.16 -17.75
N TYR A 248 5.29 -0.57 -18.74
CA TYR A 248 4.27 -1.59 -18.51
C TYR A 248 4.84 -2.98 -18.77
N THR A 249 4.54 -3.93 -17.88
CA THR A 249 4.87 -5.34 -18.07
C THR A 249 3.69 -6.22 -17.64
N SER A 250 3.52 -7.33 -18.33
CA SER A 250 2.59 -8.41 -17.99
C SER A 250 3.35 -9.72 -17.81
N PRO A 251 2.74 -10.74 -17.19
CA PRO A 251 3.31 -12.07 -17.06
C PRO A 251 3.71 -12.67 -18.40
#